data_d96396984892688cff71eaf0e59f5d56
#
_entry.id   d96396984892688cff71eaf0e59f5d56
#
_cell.length_a   1.000
_cell.length_b   1.000
_cell.length_c   1.000
_cell.angle_alpha   90.00
_cell.angle_beta   90.00
_cell.angle_gamma   90.00
#
_symmetry.space_group_name_H-M   'P 1'
#
loop_
_entity.id
_entity.type
_entity.pdbx_description
1 polymer ?
#
loop_
_entity_poly.entity_id
_entity_poly.type
_entity_poly.pdbx_seq_one_letter_code
_entity_poly.pdbx_strand_id
1 'polypeptide(L)'
;RTPAYEGTERIIRHLDGMPDADHFIYFHTADAHPWPAPLFQQVTAVQASLPLAARMTDEIHAPHSPYLRPSPINQASFRYGVRSTDRALGTLFSYLEEHYAPEEYLVNLYSDHGVSIFSPTPYIVDSPLTHTAWMMRGAGIPEGVITEELTSTADIHPTMAHLLGFPGDADVDGVLPRVLGGSGRDVSFSNSLYPGKPYFLAIRSASHTLCLETEEPVHTDGTVDLARANVAIYPREHERERGYEIDDPALRAFFYPRARDFLRGIASNGEAFSPLKES
;
A
#
# COMPACT_ATOMS: atom_id res chain seq x y z
N ARG A 1 -9.58 18.21 -1.08
CA ARG A 1 -9.78 16.73 -1.06
C ARG A 1 -11.27 16.48 -1.17
N THR A 2 -11.67 15.66 -2.12
CA THR A 2 -13.09 15.41 -2.42
C THR A 2 -13.53 14.20 -1.61
N PRO A 3 -14.62 14.30 -0.81
CA PRO A 3 -15.22 13.14 -0.14
C PRO A 3 -15.67 12.09 -1.16
N ALA A 4 -15.65 10.81 -0.77
CA ALA A 4 -15.96 9.70 -1.66
C ALA A 4 -17.36 9.85 -2.30
N TYR A 5 -18.37 10.23 -1.54
CA TYR A 5 -19.72 10.41 -2.07
C TYR A 5 -19.83 11.55 -3.11
N GLU A 6 -19.13 12.68 -2.89
CA GLU A 6 -19.10 13.80 -3.85
C GLU A 6 -18.35 13.41 -5.13
N GLY A 7 -17.25 12.68 -4.98
CA GLY A 7 -16.50 12.14 -6.10
C GLY A 7 -17.34 11.16 -6.93
N THR A 8 -18.04 10.24 -6.25
CA THR A 8 -18.98 9.30 -6.90
C THR A 8 -20.08 10.03 -7.64
N GLU A 9 -20.70 11.04 -7.04
CA GLU A 9 -21.74 11.84 -7.69
C GLU A 9 -21.20 12.55 -8.95
N ARG A 10 -19.99 13.10 -8.88
CA ARG A 10 -19.33 13.74 -10.05
C ARG A 10 -19.04 12.73 -11.16
N ILE A 11 -18.61 11.52 -10.82
CA ILE A 11 -18.37 10.45 -11.79
C ILE A 11 -19.68 10.10 -12.50
N ILE A 12 -20.77 9.85 -11.76
CA ILE A 12 -22.07 9.50 -12.32
C ILE A 12 -22.56 10.62 -13.26
N ARG A 13 -22.53 11.87 -12.82
CA ARG A 13 -22.93 13.01 -13.67
C ARG A 13 -22.06 13.14 -14.92
N HIS A 14 -20.79 12.81 -14.85
CA HIS A 14 -19.88 12.84 -16.01
C HIS A 14 -20.26 11.75 -17.02
N LEU A 15 -20.52 10.53 -16.54
CA LEU A 15 -20.95 9.42 -17.37
C LEU A 15 -22.31 9.71 -18.04
N ASP A 16 -23.31 10.22 -17.29
CA ASP A 16 -24.60 10.64 -17.83
C ASP A 16 -24.49 11.73 -18.89
N GLY A 17 -23.54 12.64 -18.71
CA GLY A 17 -23.33 13.76 -19.63
C GLY A 17 -22.65 13.40 -20.95
N MET A 18 -22.00 12.25 -21.03
CA MET A 18 -21.22 11.80 -22.21
C MET A 18 -21.35 10.26 -22.40
N PRO A 19 -22.58 9.73 -22.58
CA PRO A 19 -22.83 8.30 -22.60
C PRO A 19 -22.17 7.53 -23.75
N ASP A 20 -21.84 8.21 -24.85
CA ASP A 20 -21.26 7.61 -26.06
C ASP A 20 -19.73 7.72 -26.12
N ALA A 21 -19.07 8.21 -25.07
CA ALA A 21 -17.62 8.40 -25.05
C ALA A 21 -16.91 7.29 -24.26
N ASP A 22 -15.69 6.98 -24.67
CA ASP A 22 -14.78 6.19 -23.85
C ASP A 22 -14.25 7.03 -22.68
N HIS A 23 -14.24 6.47 -21.47
CA HIS A 23 -13.85 7.19 -20.27
C HIS A 23 -12.64 6.56 -19.61
N PHE A 24 -11.68 7.39 -19.22
CA PHE A 24 -10.66 7.04 -18.24
C PHE A 24 -10.81 7.97 -17.03
N ILE A 25 -11.21 7.40 -15.89
CA ILE A 25 -11.48 8.17 -14.67
C ILE A 25 -10.50 7.76 -13.58
N TYR A 26 -9.68 8.71 -13.13
CA TYR A 26 -8.88 8.55 -11.92
C TYR A 26 -9.55 9.30 -10.77
N PHE A 27 -9.92 8.56 -9.75
CA PHE A 27 -10.56 9.11 -8.56
C PHE A 27 -9.75 8.79 -7.30
N HIS A 28 -9.33 9.83 -6.58
CA HIS A 28 -8.64 9.70 -5.31
C HIS A 28 -9.48 10.32 -4.19
N THR A 29 -9.79 9.53 -3.16
CA THR A 29 -10.44 10.00 -1.94
C THR A 29 -9.51 9.81 -0.73
N ALA A 30 -9.62 10.71 0.24
CA ALA A 30 -8.89 10.64 1.50
C ALA A 30 -9.80 10.24 2.68
N ASP A 31 -10.97 9.69 2.43
CA ASP A 31 -11.95 9.38 3.47
C ASP A 31 -11.46 8.29 4.44
N ALA A 32 -10.65 7.37 3.95
CA ALA A 32 -9.98 6.37 4.77
C ALA A 32 -8.75 6.93 5.52
N HIS A 33 -8.29 8.15 5.17
CA HIS A 33 -7.20 8.79 5.90
C HIS A 33 -7.75 9.36 7.23
N PRO A 34 -7.22 8.96 8.38
CA PRO A 34 -7.80 9.35 9.68
C PRO A 34 -7.65 10.84 10.01
N TRP A 35 -7.05 11.63 9.15
CA TRP A 35 -6.61 12.99 9.40
C TRP A 35 -7.16 14.06 8.46
N PRO A 36 -7.35 15.29 8.95
CA PRO A 36 -8.44 15.60 9.80
C PRO A 36 -9.73 15.28 9.06
N ALA A 37 -10.64 14.57 9.70
CA ALA A 37 -11.91 14.24 9.07
C ALA A 37 -12.57 15.52 8.53
N PRO A 38 -13.03 15.57 7.26
CA PRO A 38 -13.82 16.67 6.76
C PRO A 38 -14.98 17.00 7.70
N LEU A 39 -15.42 18.26 7.76
CA LEU A 39 -16.50 18.70 8.67
C LEU A 39 -17.74 17.79 8.59
N PHE A 40 -18.04 17.30 7.41
CA PHE A 40 -19.13 16.36 7.18
C PHE A 40 -18.89 15.00 7.88
N GLN A 41 -17.70 14.44 7.81
CA GLN A 41 -17.36 13.21 8.53
C GLN A 41 -17.37 13.43 10.04
N GLN A 42 -16.97 14.61 10.50
CA GLN A 42 -17.07 15.00 11.91
C GLN A 42 -18.54 15.03 12.37
N VAL A 43 -19.43 15.65 11.58
CA VAL A 43 -20.86 15.69 11.88
C VAL A 43 -21.50 14.31 11.87
N THR A 44 -21.19 13.48 10.85
CA THR A 44 -21.74 12.13 10.73
C THR A 44 -21.18 11.20 11.81
N ALA A 45 -19.94 11.38 12.20
CA ALA A 45 -19.36 10.64 13.31
C ALA A 45 -19.91 11.10 14.67
N VAL A 46 -20.42 12.35 14.84
CA VAL A 46 -21.24 12.77 16.00
C VAL A 46 -22.53 11.95 16.07
N GLN A 47 -23.19 11.78 14.93
CA GLN A 47 -24.40 10.93 14.84
C GLN A 47 -24.09 9.46 15.15
N ALA A 48 -22.87 8.99 14.87
CA ALA A 48 -22.40 7.65 15.22
C ALA A 48 -21.93 7.54 16.69
N SER A 49 -22.26 8.51 17.56
CA SER A 49 -21.93 8.52 18.99
C SER A 49 -20.42 8.53 19.32
N LEU A 50 -19.59 8.94 18.38
CA LEU A 50 -18.17 9.16 18.68
C LEU A 50 -18.00 10.50 19.41
N PRO A 51 -17.32 10.58 20.57
CA PRO A 51 -17.12 11.82 21.30
C PRO A 51 -16.49 12.91 20.43
N LEU A 52 -17.09 14.10 20.39
CA LEU A 52 -16.62 15.20 19.55
C LEU A 52 -15.19 15.63 19.91
N ALA A 53 -14.86 15.65 21.19
CA ALA A 53 -13.51 15.94 21.69
C ALA A 53 -12.44 14.99 21.13
N ALA A 54 -12.80 13.74 20.88
CA ALA A 54 -11.89 12.73 20.37
C ALA A 54 -11.46 12.92 18.91
N ARG A 55 -12.12 13.81 18.18
CA ARG A 55 -11.90 14.09 16.76
C ARG A 55 -11.21 15.42 16.52
N MET A 56 -11.17 16.26 17.54
CA MET A 56 -10.60 17.60 17.48
C MET A 56 -9.25 17.68 18.19
N THR A 57 -8.76 16.55 18.74
CA THR A 57 -7.47 16.54 19.42
C THR A 57 -6.34 16.40 18.41
N ASP A 58 -5.29 17.21 18.56
CA ASP A 58 -4.05 17.15 17.79
C ASP A 58 -3.24 15.87 18.03
N GLU A 59 -3.76 14.94 18.83
CA GLU A 59 -3.09 13.69 19.22
C GLU A 59 -3.31 12.52 18.26
N ILE A 60 -3.46 12.77 16.98
CA ILE A 60 -3.53 11.72 15.97
C ILE A 60 -2.18 11.04 15.82
N HIS A 61 -1.10 11.81 15.87
CA HIS A 61 0.25 11.28 15.83
C HIS A 61 0.77 10.91 17.23
N ALA A 62 1.60 9.87 17.30
CA ALA A 62 2.37 9.61 18.49
C ALA A 62 3.37 10.78 18.69
N PRO A 63 3.65 11.21 19.94
CA PRO A 63 4.57 12.30 20.19
C PRO A 63 5.92 12.08 19.50
N HIS A 64 6.38 13.08 18.76
CA HIS A 64 7.65 13.06 18.02
C HIS A 64 7.79 11.96 16.96
N SER A 65 6.67 11.40 16.50
CA SER A 65 6.62 10.30 15.53
C SER A 65 5.78 10.68 14.31
N PRO A 66 6.14 10.24 13.10
CA PRO A 66 5.29 10.37 11.93
C PRO A 66 4.10 9.39 11.95
N TYR A 67 4.12 8.43 12.86
CA TYR A 67 3.11 7.37 12.93
C TYR A 67 1.85 7.83 13.65
N LEU A 68 0.73 7.33 13.17
CA LEU A 68 -0.55 7.55 13.82
C LEU A 68 -0.59 6.79 15.15
N ARG A 69 -1.17 7.42 16.15
CA ARG A 69 -1.35 6.82 17.47
C ARG A 69 -2.32 5.63 17.38
N PRO A 70 -1.94 4.42 17.83
CA PRO A 70 -2.82 3.25 17.83
C PRO A 70 -3.88 3.34 18.94
N SER A 71 -4.73 4.37 18.85
CA SER A 71 -5.81 4.60 19.82
C SER A 71 -7.13 4.01 19.33
N PRO A 72 -8.03 3.56 20.22
CA PRO A 72 -9.37 3.09 19.84
C PRO A 72 -10.15 4.11 18.99
N ILE A 73 -9.91 5.39 19.22
CA ILE A 73 -10.57 6.48 18.50
C ILE A 73 -10.06 6.59 17.06
N ASN A 74 -8.75 6.56 16.85
CA ASN A 74 -8.16 6.57 15.51
C ASN A 74 -8.60 5.34 14.73
N GLN A 75 -8.61 4.16 15.37
CA GLN A 75 -9.12 2.94 14.77
C GLN A 75 -10.61 3.03 14.40
N ALA A 76 -11.44 3.61 15.28
CA ALA A 76 -12.86 3.81 15.01
C ALA A 76 -13.07 4.82 13.86
N SER A 77 -12.31 5.92 13.84
CA SER A 77 -12.36 6.93 12.77
C SER A 77 -11.97 6.34 11.43
N PHE A 78 -10.91 5.55 11.37
CA PHE A 78 -10.51 4.85 10.17
C PHE A 78 -11.60 3.90 9.66
N ARG A 79 -12.12 3.02 10.53
CA ARG A 79 -13.20 2.10 10.15
C ARG A 79 -14.44 2.84 9.66
N TYR A 80 -14.74 4.01 10.24
CA TYR A 80 -15.82 4.85 9.77
C TYR A 80 -15.55 5.40 8.36
N GLY A 81 -14.34 5.92 8.11
CA GLY A 81 -13.93 6.38 6.79
C GLY A 81 -14.05 5.29 5.72
N VAL A 82 -13.55 4.08 6.01
CA VAL A 82 -13.69 2.93 5.12
C VAL A 82 -15.16 2.60 4.82
N ARG A 83 -16.03 2.57 5.84
CA ARG A 83 -17.48 2.34 5.65
C ARG A 83 -18.16 3.44 4.84
N SER A 84 -17.71 4.68 4.99
CA SER A 84 -18.23 5.81 4.21
C SER A 84 -17.86 5.69 2.75
N THR A 85 -16.60 5.34 2.49
CA THR A 85 -16.10 5.06 1.12
C THR A 85 -16.83 3.88 0.49
N ASP A 86 -17.00 2.78 1.22
CA ASP A 86 -17.70 1.58 0.78
C ASP A 86 -19.14 1.90 0.33
N ARG A 87 -19.89 2.68 1.12
CA ARG A 87 -21.24 3.12 0.74
C ARG A 87 -21.26 3.98 -0.52
N ALA A 88 -20.30 4.91 -0.65
CA ALA A 88 -20.19 5.75 -1.84
C ALA A 88 -19.88 4.92 -3.08
N LEU A 89 -18.95 3.99 -2.98
CA LEU A 89 -18.61 3.05 -4.06
C LEU A 89 -19.78 2.12 -4.39
N GLY A 90 -20.56 1.69 -3.38
CA GLY A 90 -21.79 0.93 -3.59
C GLY A 90 -22.77 1.65 -4.50
N THR A 91 -22.93 2.97 -4.34
CA THR A 91 -23.76 3.79 -5.24
C THR A 91 -23.20 3.81 -6.67
N LEU A 92 -21.87 3.94 -6.83
CA LEU A 92 -21.24 3.87 -8.15
C LEU A 92 -21.43 2.50 -8.80
N PHE A 93 -21.24 1.43 -8.04
CA PHE A 93 -21.41 0.08 -8.57
C PHE A 93 -22.86 -0.20 -8.98
N SER A 94 -23.86 0.24 -8.20
CA SER A 94 -25.26 0.12 -8.60
C SER A 94 -25.55 0.87 -9.91
N TYR A 95 -25.00 2.10 -10.05
CA TYR A 95 -25.13 2.85 -11.29
C TYR A 95 -24.49 2.12 -12.47
N LEU A 96 -23.27 1.57 -12.31
CA LEU A 96 -22.61 0.84 -13.37
C LEU A 96 -23.39 -0.43 -13.77
N GLU A 97 -23.93 -1.17 -12.79
CA GLU A 97 -24.75 -2.36 -13.03
C GLU A 97 -26.07 -2.07 -13.77
N GLU A 98 -26.64 -0.88 -13.54
CA GLU A 98 -27.90 -0.47 -14.18
C GLU A 98 -27.69 0.04 -15.62
N HIS A 99 -26.51 0.57 -15.95
CA HIS A 99 -26.27 1.29 -17.21
C HIS A 99 -25.29 0.61 -18.16
N TYR A 100 -24.46 -0.32 -17.66
CA TYR A 100 -23.39 -0.96 -18.44
C TYR A 100 -23.37 -2.47 -18.24
N ALA A 101 -23.09 -3.23 -19.29
CA ALA A 101 -22.75 -4.64 -19.16
C ALA A 101 -21.37 -4.81 -18.47
N PRO A 102 -21.12 -5.94 -17.80
CA PRO A 102 -19.83 -6.18 -17.10
C PRO A 102 -18.60 -6.04 -18.02
N GLU A 103 -18.75 -6.28 -19.31
CA GLU A 103 -17.69 -6.21 -20.31
C GLU A 103 -17.41 -4.79 -20.79
N GLU A 104 -18.26 -3.82 -20.44
CA GLU A 104 -18.17 -2.42 -20.89
C GLU A 104 -17.42 -1.53 -19.88
N TYR A 105 -17.09 -2.02 -18.69
CA TYR A 105 -16.33 -1.25 -17.72
C TYR A 105 -15.26 -2.07 -17.02
N LEU A 106 -14.24 -1.38 -16.54
CA LEU A 106 -13.20 -1.94 -15.67
C LEU A 106 -12.99 -1.00 -14.50
N VAL A 107 -13.22 -1.49 -13.29
CA VAL A 107 -12.92 -0.77 -12.05
C VAL A 107 -11.71 -1.39 -11.39
N ASN A 108 -10.69 -0.58 -11.13
CA ASN A 108 -9.51 -0.92 -10.35
C ASN A 108 -9.50 -0.09 -9.06
N LEU A 109 -9.74 -0.73 -7.93
CA LEU A 109 -9.76 -0.12 -6.60
C LEU A 109 -8.53 -0.54 -5.82
N TYR A 110 -7.71 0.41 -5.41
CA TYR A 110 -6.50 0.15 -4.63
C TYR A 110 -6.21 1.27 -3.64
N SER A 111 -5.40 0.98 -2.63
CA SER A 111 -4.81 2.01 -1.77
C SER A 111 -3.31 2.16 -2.07
N ASP A 112 -2.80 3.38 -1.92
CA ASP A 112 -1.38 3.71 -2.06
C ASP A 112 -0.53 3.08 -0.95
N HIS A 113 -1.05 3.09 0.28
CA HIS A 113 -0.45 2.46 1.46
C HIS A 113 -1.53 2.14 2.50
N GLY A 114 -1.15 1.40 3.53
CA GLY A 114 -1.96 1.13 4.70
C GLY A 114 -1.81 2.19 5.80
N VAL A 115 -2.15 1.84 7.05
CA VAL A 115 -2.07 2.77 8.19
C VAL A 115 -1.46 2.12 9.43
N SER A 116 -0.62 2.86 10.15
CA SER A 116 0.10 2.38 11.34
C SER A 116 -0.76 2.19 12.60
N ILE A 117 -2.00 2.68 12.61
CA ILE A 117 -2.88 2.64 13.81
C ILE A 117 -3.23 1.22 14.29
N PHE A 118 -2.94 0.21 13.50
CA PHE A 118 -3.12 -1.20 13.85
C PHE A 118 -1.81 -1.88 14.26
N SER A 119 -0.67 -1.20 14.16
CA SER A 119 0.62 -1.73 14.56
C SER A 119 0.91 -1.40 16.02
N PRO A 120 1.30 -2.37 16.86
CA PRO A 120 1.72 -2.12 18.24
C PRO A 120 3.07 -1.41 18.32
N THR A 121 3.94 -1.66 17.35
CA THR A 121 5.31 -1.11 17.24
C THR A 121 5.56 -0.64 15.80
N PRO A 122 4.92 0.48 15.38
CA PRO A 122 4.98 0.89 13.98
C PRO A 122 6.39 1.29 13.56
N TYR A 123 6.76 0.88 12.35
CA TYR A 123 7.89 1.43 11.61
C TYR A 123 7.46 1.67 10.15
N ILE A 124 8.20 2.49 9.44
CA ILE A 124 7.71 3.10 8.18
C ILE A 124 7.36 2.09 7.07
N VAL A 125 7.93 0.89 7.12
CA VAL A 125 7.67 -0.19 6.15
C VAL A 125 7.06 -1.44 6.79
N ASP A 126 6.39 -1.30 7.93
CA ASP A 126 5.73 -2.41 8.59
C ASP A 126 4.55 -2.96 7.76
N SER A 127 4.14 -4.19 8.06
CA SER A 127 3.06 -4.85 7.34
C SER A 127 1.76 -4.04 7.33
N PRO A 128 1.27 -3.45 8.44
CA PRO A 128 0.08 -2.60 8.42
C PRO A 128 0.18 -1.35 7.54
N LEU A 129 1.39 -0.80 7.32
CA LEU A 129 1.59 0.35 6.43
C LEU A 129 1.75 -0.04 4.96
N THR A 130 2.24 -1.24 4.68
CA THR A 130 2.55 -1.68 3.32
C THR A 130 1.56 -2.70 2.76
N HIS A 131 0.69 -3.27 3.59
CA HIS A 131 -0.39 -4.14 3.14
C HIS A 131 -1.57 -3.30 2.64
N THR A 132 -1.72 -3.22 1.34
CA THR A 132 -2.72 -2.41 0.65
C THR A 132 -3.87 -3.25 0.13
N ALA A 133 -5.06 -2.64 0.04
CA ALA A 133 -6.17 -3.26 -0.67
C ALA A 133 -5.94 -3.16 -2.17
N TRP A 134 -6.26 -4.23 -2.91
CA TRP A 134 -6.32 -4.23 -4.35
C TRP A 134 -7.47 -5.13 -4.82
N MET A 135 -8.46 -4.53 -5.46
CA MET A 135 -9.66 -5.19 -5.93
C MET A 135 -9.97 -4.71 -7.35
N MET A 136 -10.47 -5.62 -8.18
CA MET A 136 -10.85 -5.29 -9.55
C MET A 136 -12.22 -5.89 -9.86
N ARG A 137 -12.92 -5.24 -10.80
CA ARG A 137 -14.22 -5.67 -11.28
C ARG A 137 -14.45 -5.22 -12.71
N GLY A 138 -15.13 -6.05 -13.50
CA GLY A 138 -15.56 -5.72 -14.87
C GLY A 138 -14.82 -6.53 -15.92
N ALA A 139 -14.65 -5.94 -17.09
CA ALA A 139 -14.09 -6.60 -18.27
C ALA A 139 -12.76 -7.32 -17.99
N GLY A 140 -12.69 -8.60 -18.34
CA GLY A 140 -11.49 -9.42 -18.21
C GLY A 140 -11.15 -9.89 -16.79
N ILE A 141 -11.94 -9.53 -15.78
CA ILE A 141 -11.69 -9.92 -14.39
C ILE A 141 -12.49 -11.19 -14.03
N PRO A 142 -11.83 -12.26 -13.53
CA PRO A 142 -12.51 -13.44 -13.06
C PRO A 142 -13.44 -13.14 -11.87
N GLU A 143 -14.67 -13.58 -11.95
CA GLU A 143 -15.69 -13.33 -10.91
C GLU A 143 -15.44 -14.19 -9.67
N GLY A 144 -15.60 -13.59 -8.48
CA GLY A 144 -15.58 -14.28 -7.19
C GLY A 144 -14.22 -14.83 -6.77
N VAL A 145 -13.14 -14.44 -7.44
CA VAL A 145 -11.78 -14.89 -7.10
C VAL A 145 -11.20 -14.06 -5.97
N ILE A 146 -10.72 -14.75 -4.94
CA ILE A 146 -9.88 -14.19 -3.89
C ILE A 146 -8.52 -14.89 -3.98
N THR A 147 -7.44 -14.13 -4.07
CA THR A 147 -6.09 -14.69 -4.13
C THR A 147 -5.23 -14.16 -3.00
N GLU A 148 -4.36 -15.02 -2.47
CA GLU A 148 -3.31 -14.67 -1.51
C GLU A 148 -1.95 -14.47 -2.22
N GLU A 149 -1.97 -14.35 -3.53
CA GLU A 149 -0.78 -14.10 -4.33
C GLU A 149 -0.09 -12.81 -3.87
N LEU A 150 1.23 -12.88 -3.76
CA LEU A 150 2.02 -11.71 -3.43
C LEU A 150 2.00 -10.72 -4.60
N THR A 151 1.58 -9.49 -4.31
CA THR A 151 1.52 -8.39 -5.27
C THR A 151 2.22 -7.14 -4.75
N SER A 152 2.41 -6.18 -5.62
CA SER A 152 2.93 -4.84 -5.31
C SER A 152 2.10 -3.77 -6.00
N THR A 153 2.08 -2.56 -5.49
CA THR A 153 1.48 -1.41 -6.19
C THR A 153 2.12 -1.16 -7.56
N ALA A 154 3.37 -1.58 -7.76
CA ALA A 154 4.04 -1.56 -9.08
C ALA A 154 3.35 -2.45 -10.13
N ASP A 155 2.62 -3.50 -9.70
CA ASP A 155 1.94 -4.44 -10.58
C ASP A 155 0.66 -3.87 -11.20
N ILE A 156 0.15 -2.75 -10.66
CA ILE A 156 -1.07 -2.11 -11.15
C ILE A 156 -0.89 -1.66 -12.61
N HIS A 157 0.25 -1.02 -12.93
CA HIS A 157 0.50 -0.51 -14.28
C HIS A 157 0.50 -1.63 -15.36
N PRO A 158 1.33 -2.69 -15.26
CA PRO A 158 1.30 -3.76 -16.26
C PRO A 158 -0.02 -4.53 -16.28
N THR A 159 -0.73 -4.61 -15.16
CA THR A 159 -2.05 -5.23 -15.11
C THR A 159 -3.08 -4.41 -15.89
N MET A 160 -3.12 -3.10 -15.69
CA MET A 160 -4.03 -2.22 -16.42
C MET A 160 -3.69 -2.21 -17.92
N ALA A 161 -2.40 -2.18 -18.28
CA ALA A 161 -1.97 -2.26 -19.67
C ALA A 161 -2.45 -3.58 -20.33
N HIS A 162 -2.30 -4.71 -19.64
CA HIS A 162 -2.77 -6.01 -20.12
C HIS A 162 -4.29 -6.03 -20.35
N LEU A 163 -5.07 -5.60 -19.33
CA LEU A 163 -6.53 -5.63 -19.39
C LEU A 163 -7.11 -4.67 -20.45
N LEU A 164 -6.44 -3.56 -20.70
CA LEU A 164 -6.83 -2.58 -21.72
C LEU A 164 -6.25 -2.89 -23.12
N GLY A 165 -5.50 -3.98 -23.27
CA GLY A 165 -4.92 -4.39 -24.56
C GLY A 165 -3.75 -3.54 -25.04
N PHE A 166 -3.10 -2.77 -24.14
CA PHE A 166 -1.89 -2.03 -24.49
C PHE A 166 -0.67 -2.96 -24.54
N PRO A 167 0.31 -2.66 -25.39
CA PRO A 167 1.56 -3.42 -25.40
C PRO A 167 2.26 -3.32 -24.03
N GLY A 168 2.84 -4.43 -23.58
CA GLY A 168 3.63 -4.44 -22.36
C GLY A 168 4.87 -3.56 -22.48
N ASP A 169 5.24 -2.91 -21.38
CA ASP A 169 6.48 -2.17 -21.25
C ASP A 169 7.52 -3.07 -20.55
N ALA A 170 8.69 -3.24 -21.16
CA ALA A 170 9.77 -4.06 -20.62
C ALA A 170 10.57 -3.37 -19.50
N ASP A 171 10.45 -2.05 -19.38
CA ASP A 171 11.20 -1.21 -18.43
C ASP A 171 10.41 -0.90 -17.14
N VAL A 172 9.46 -1.76 -16.76
CA VAL A 172 8.69 -1.59 -15.52
C VAL A 172 9.05 -2.66 -14.48
N ASP A 173 9.11 -2.26 -13.21
CA ASP A 173 9.35 -3.17 -12.07
C ASP A 173 8.13 -4.03 -11.71
N GLY A 174 6.97 -3.71 -12.27
CA GLY A 174 5.73 -4.42 -12.06
C GLY A 174 5.62 -5.68 -12.91
N VAL A 175 4.87 -6.66 -12.42
CA VAL A 175 4.57 -7.91 -13.14
C VAL A 175 3.07 -8.16 -13.18
N LEU A 176 2.60 -8.84 -14.22
CA LEU A 176 1.21 -9.28 -14.28
C LEU A 176 0.99 -10.40 -13.25
N PRO A 177 -0.03 -10.31 -12.37
CA PRO A 177 -0.38 -11.36 -11.41
C PRO A 177 -0.69 -12.70 -12.08
N ARG A 178 -0.40 -13.82 -11.37
CA ARG A 178 -0.69 -15.18 -11.86
C ARG A 178 -2.16 -15.41 -12.10
N VAL A 179 -3.02 -14.86 -11.25
CA VAL A 179 -4.48 -14.96 -11.40
C VAL A 179 -4.99 -14.40 -12.72
N LEU A 180 -4.24 -13.51 -13.36
CA LEU A 180 -4.52 -12.95 -14.69
C LEU A 180 -3.62 -13.54 -15.80
N GLY A 181 -2.96 -14.68 -15.53
CA GLY A 181 -2.13 -15.38 -16.50
C GLY A 181 -0.67 -14.88 -16.59
N GLY A 182 -0.25 -14.02 -15.69
CA GLY A 182 1.14 -13.53 -15.64
C GLY A 182 2.10 -14.43 -14.89
N SER A 183 3.34 -13.98 -14.74
CA SER A 183 4.38 -14.68 -13.97
C SER A 183 4.19 -14.55 -12.46
N GLY A 184 3.52 -13.49 -12.01
CA GLY A 184 3.49 -13.08 -10.60
C GLY A 184 4.87 -12.76 -10.05
N ARG A 185 4.96 -12.56 -8.73
CA ARG A 185 6.22 -12.27 -8.05
C ARG A 185 6.48 -13.22 -6.89
N ASP A 186 7.77 -13.45 -6.60
CA ASP A 186 8.21 -14.25 -5.45
C ASP A 186 8.50 -13.38 -4.22
N VAL A 187 8.80 -12.11 -4.44
CA VAL A 187 9.04 -11.12 -3.39
C VAL A 187 8.42 -9.78 -3.72
N SER A 188 8.02 -9.03 -2.69
CA SER A 188 7.70 -7.61 -2.79
C SER A 188 8.69 -6.78 -1.97
N PHE A 189 8.98 -5.58 -2.46
CA PHE A 189 9.89 -4.63 -1.83
C PHE A 189 9.09 -3.46 -1.27
N SER A 190 9.43 -3.06 -0.04
CA SER A 190 8.92 -1.84 0.57
C SER A 190 10.10 -1.12 1.20
N ASN A 191 10.30 0.14 0.87
CA ASN A 191 11.40 0.90 1.42
C ASN A 191 11.00 2.33 1.80
N SER A 192 11.82 2.96 2.64
CA SER A 192 11.67 4.35 3.03
C SER A 192 12.98 5.08 2.83
N LEU A 193 13.06 5.86 1.76
CA LEU A 193 14.21 6.67 1.40
C LEU A 193 13.95 8.14 1.76
N TYR A 194 14.00 8.46 3.07
CA TYR A 194 13.67 9.79 3.59
C TYR A 194 14.93 10.50 4.12
N PRO A 195 15.43 11.57 3.48
CA PRO A 195 16.62 12.27 3.93
C PRO A 195 16.56 12.68 5.42
N GLY A 196 17.64 12.42 6.15
CA GLY A 196 17.73 12.70 7.59
C GLY A 196 17.02 11.69 8.50
N LYS A 197 16.50 10.57 7.95
CA LYS A 197 15.93 9.45 8.71
C LYS A 197 16.67 8.16 8.38
N PRO A 198 16.70 7.16 9.28
CA PRO A 198 17.21 5.84 8.94
C PRO A 198 16.53 5.29 7.69
N TYR A 199 17.28 4.57 6.87
CA TYR A 199 16.73 3.85 5.74
C TYR A 199 16.15 2.52 6.23
N PHE A 200 14.96 2.20 5.74
CA PHE A 200 14.29 0.93 5.99
C PHE A 200 14.03 0.22 4.68
N LEU A 201 14.27 -1.08 4.67
CA LEU A 201 13.87 -1.97 3.59
C LEU A 201 13.23 -3.22 4.19
N ALA A 202 12.07 -3.59 3.64
CA ALA A 202 11.45 -4.88 3.89
C ALA A 202 11.27 -5.62 2.56
N ILE A 203 11.82 -6.84 2.48
CA ILE A 203 11.63 -7.75 1.33
C ILE A 203 10.79 -8.91 1.83
N ARG A 204 9.58 -9.03 1.30
CA ARG A 204 8.59 -10.03 1.74
C ARG A 204 8.41 -11.11 0.68
N SER A 205 8.59 -12.36 1.09
CA SER A 205 8.12 -13.54 0.37
C SER A 205 6.75 -13.99 0.88
N ALA A 206 6.25 -15.11 0.41
CA ALA A 206 5.00 -15.69 0.91
C ALA A 206 5.05 -16.00 2.43
N SER A 207 6.20 -16.40 2.96
CA SER A 207 6.35 -16.92 4.33
C SER A 207 7.30 -16.13 5.24
N HIS A 208 8.23 -15.36 4.68
CA HIS A 208 9.28 -14.67 5.43
C HIS A 208 9.47 -13.23 4.97
N THR A 209 10.04 -12.42 5.87
CA THR A 209 10.44 -11.05 5.59
C THR A 209 11.90 -10.85 5.97
N LEU A 210 12.70 -10.32 5.04
CA LEU A 210 13.98 -9.70 5.38
C LEU A 210 13.72 -8.24 5.72
N CYS A 211 14.17 -7.81 6.90
CA CYS A 211 14.16 -6.41 7.35
C CYS A 211 15.58 -5.88 7.41
N LEU A 212 15.79 -4.69 6.84
CA LEU A 212 17.04 -3.95 6.91
C LEU A 212 16.77 -2.55 7.45
N GLU A 213 17.60 -2.09 8.37
CA GLU A 213 17.57 -0.74 8.96
C GLU A 213 18.98 -0.20 9.09
N THR A 214 19.24 1.01 8.59
CA THR A 214 20.55 1.64 8.75
C THR A 214 20.66 2.39 10.06
N GLU A 215 21.84 2.42 10.67
CA GLU A 215 22.11 3.28 11.82
C GLU A 215 22.24 4.75 11.38
N GLU A 216 22.88 4.97 10.25
CA GLU A 216 23.08 6.32 9.70
C GLU A 216 21.84 6.77 8.90
N PRO A 217 21.47 8.05 8.98
CA PRO A 217 20.39 8.61 8.20
C PRO A 217 20.68 8.60 6.70
N VAL A 218 19.63 8.54 5.90
CA VAL A 218 19.70 8.80 4.46
C VAL A 218 20.30 10.16 4.20
N HIS A 219 21.29 10.24 3.32
CA HIS A 219 21.93 11.49 2.92
C HIS A 219 20.97 12.42 2.14
N THR A 220 21.30 13.69 2.07
CA THR A 220 20.49 14.70 1.38
C THR A 220 20.41 14.49 -0.14
N ASP A 221 21.37 13.78 -0.72
CA ASP A 221 21.40 13.38 -2.13
C ASP A 221 20.63 12.06 -2.40
N GLY A 222 20.00 11.48 -1.34
CA GLY A 222 19.26 10.24 -1.45
C GLY A 222 20.11 8.98 -1.36
N THR A 223 21.41 9.10 -1.10
CA THR A 223 22.26 7.91 -0.91
C THR A 223 22.19 7.37 0.52
N VAL A 224 22.57 6.10 0.69
CA VAL A 224 22.47 5.36 1.95
C VAL A 224 23.81 4.72 2.29
N ASP A 225 24.27 4.88 3.54
CA ASP A 225 25.40 4.12 4.06
C ASP A 225 24.93 2.79 4.64
N LEU A 226 25.34 1.70 3.99
CA LEU A 226 24.98 0.34 4.39
C LEU A 226 26.00 -0.34 5.31
N ALA A 227 27.13 0.34 5.64
CA ALA A 227 28.21 -0.29 6.41
C ALA A 227 27.79 -0.69 7.84
N ARG A 228 26.79 -0.01 8.40
CA ARG A 228 26.24 -0.24 9.73
C ARG A 228 24.75 -0.54 9.68
N ALA A 229 24.32 -1.35 8.73
CA ALA A 229 22.92 -1.72 8.68
C ALA A 229 22.66 -3.00 9.48
N ASN A 230 21.57 -3.00 10.22
CA ASN A 230 21.01 -4.16 10.87
C ASN A 230 20.16 -4.94 9.89
N VAL A 231 20.41 -6.23 9.72
CA VAL A 231 19.63 -7.10 8.84
C VAL A 231 19.18 -8.31 9.62
N ALA A 232 17.89 -8.62 9.55
CA ALA A 232 17.32 -9.82 10.15
C ALA A 232 16.22 -10.38 9.24
N ILE A 233 16.00 -11.69 9.34
CA ILE A 233 14.92 -12.40 8.65
C ILE A 233 13.94 -12.89 9.70
N TYR A 234 12.65 -12.76 9.42
CA TYR A 234 11.56 -13.14 10.32
C TYR A 234 10.51 -13.97 9.58
N PRO A 235 9.73 -14.80 10.25
CA PRO A 235 8.43 -15.23 9.73
C PRO A 235 7.55 -14.00 9.47
N ARG A 236 6.71 -14.02 8.43
CA ARG A 236 5.85 -12.87 8.11
C ARG A 236 4.93 -12.44 9.24
N GLU A 237 4.39 -13.39 9.98
CA GLU A 237 3.50 -13.15 11.12
C GLU A 237 4.19 -12.51 12.32
N HIS A 238 5.53 -12.62 12.43
CA HIS A 238 6.35 -12.11 13.53
C HIS A 238 7.40 -11.10 13.07
N GLU A 239 7.06 -10.33 12.01
CA GLU A 239 7.96 -9.35 11.41
C GLU A 239 8.46 -8.33 12.46
N ARG A 240 9.79 -8.27 12.65
CA ARG A 240 10.49 -7.45 13.67
C ARG A 240 10.13 -7.77 15.13
N GLU A 241 9.48 -8.85 15.40
CA GLU A 241 9.20 -9.28 16.75
C GLU A 241 10.45 -9.91 17.37
N ARG A 242 10.87 -9.39 18.52
CA ARG A 242 12.08 -9.83 19.20
C ARG A 242 12.02 -11.32 19.57
N GLY A 243 13.07 -12.05 19.22
CA GLY A 243 13.20 -13.47 19.50
C GLY A 243 12.66 -14.38 18.39
N TYR A 244 12.16 -13.80 17.30
CA TYR A 244 11.74 -14.54 16.11
C TYR A 244 12.70 -14.40 14.93
N GLU A 245 13.89 -13.81 15.17
CA GLU A 245 14.95 -13.72 14.16
C GLU A 245 15.40 -15.11 13.73
N ILE A 246 15.46 -15.34 12.43
CA ILE A 246 15.85 -16.63 11.84
C ILE A 246 17.24 -16.49 11.23
N ASP A 247 18.14 -17.37 11.67
CA ASP A 247 19.47 -17.53 11.10
C ASP A 247 19.52 -18.83 10.29
N ASP A 248 19.04 -18.78 9.02
CA ASP A 248 18.97 -19.90 8.08
C ASP A 248 19.76 -19.56 6.82
N PRO A 249 20.80 -20.38 6.47
CA PRO A 249 21.59 -20.18 5.26
C PRO A 249 20.76 -20.18 3.98
N ALA A 250 19.70 -20.99 3.87
CA ALA A 250 18.86 -21.05 2.69
C ALA A 250 18.06 -19.77 2.52
N LEU A 251 17.52 -19.21 3.60
CA LEU A 251 16.83 -17.93 3.58
C LEU A 251 17.80 -16.79 3.27
N ARG A 252 19.01 -16.79 3.80
CA ARG A 252 20.05 -15.83 3.43
C ARG A 252 20.37 -15.92 1.93
N ALA A 253 20.58 -17.11 1.42
CA ALA A 253 20.83 -17.32 0.00
C ALA A 253 19.66 -16.85 -0.90
N PHE A 254 18.44 -16.92 -0.40
CA PHE A 254 17.27 -16.40 -1.11
C PHE A 254 17.16 -14.87 -1.08
N PHE A 255 17.29 -14.24 0.09
CA PHE A 255 17.00 -12.82 0.27
C PHE A 255 18.19 -11.90 -0.05
N TYR A 256 19.43 -12.28 0.32
CA TYR A 256 20.59 -11.40 0.25
C TYR A 256 20.97 -10.95 -1.17
N PRO A 257 20.93 -11.81 -2.19
CA PRO A 257 21.16 -11.38 -3.57
C PRO A 257 20.12 -10.35 -4.02
N ARG A 258 18.86 -10.56 -3.67
CA ARG A 258 17.74 -9.65 -4.00
C ARG A 258 17.87 -8.29 -3.32
N ALA A 259 18.24 -8.28 -2.04
CA ALA A 259 18.52 -7.04 -1.31
C ALA A 259 19.69 -6.28 -1.93
N ARG A 260 20.78 -6.97 -2.28
CA ARG A 260 21.96 -6.38 -2.89
C ARG A 260 21.63 -5.76 -4.26
N ASP A 261 20.89 -6.47 -5.08
CA ASP A 261 20.48 -5.96 -6.39
C ASP A 261 19.59 -4.73 -6.28
N PHE A 262 18.62 -4.76 -5.38
CA PHE A 262 17.74 -3.62 -5.11
C PHE A 262 18.50 -2.39 -4.58
N LEU A 263 19.48 -2.60 -3.70
CA LEU A 263 20.25 -1.54 -3.06
C LEU A 263 21.34 -0.95 -3.94
N ARG A 264 21.71 -1.60 -5.04
CA ARG A 264 22.84 -1.20 -5.91
C ARG A 264 22.72 0.24 -6.42
N GLY A 265 21.51 0.73 -6.66
CA GLY A 265 21.26 2.07 -7.17
C GLY A 265 21.29 3.18 -6.13
N ILE A 266 21.26 2.85 -4.83
CA ILE A 266 21.12 3.83 -3.74
C ILE A 266 22.27 3.77 -2.71
N ALA A 267 23.14 2.77 -2.75
CA ALA A 267 24.27 2.67 -1.83
C ALA A 267 25.34 3.74 -2.17
N SER A 268 25.73 4.54 -1.18
CA SER A 268 26.71 5.62 -1.32
C SER A 268 28.13 5.11 -1.56
N ASN A 269 28.43 3.92 -1.10
CA ASN A 269 29.73 3.28 -1.18
C ASN A 269 29.59 1.98 -1.97
N GLY A 270 29.54 2.05 -3.29
CA GLY A 270 29.38 0.98 -4.27
C GLY A 270 29.99 -0.40 -3.97
N GLU A 271 30.58 -0.60 -2.80
CA GLU A 271 31.14 -1.82 -2.29
C GLU A 271 30.49 -2.27 -0.99
N ALA A 272 29.84 -3.39 -1.10
CA ALA A 272 29.79 -4.40 -0.06
C ALA A 272 29.20 -3.97 1.28
N PHE A 273 27.90 -3.96 1.32
CA PHE A 273 27.17 -4.19 2.55
C PHE A 273 27.70 -5.46 3.28
N SER A 274 28.46 -5.25 4.34
CA SER A 274 29.19 -6.32 5.04
C SER A 274 28.33 -7.49 5.51
N PRO A 275 27.08 -7.27 6.03
CA PRO A 275 26.18 -8.35 6.40
C PRO A 275 25.65 -9.19 5.22
N LEU A 276 25.70 -8.65 3.99
CA LEU A 276 25.29 -9.38 2.78
C LEU A 276 26.47 -9.96 2.01
N LYS A 277 27.70 -9.84 2.52
CA LYS A 277 28.87 -10.56 1.98
C LYS A 277 28.70 -12.03 2.29
N GLU A 278 28.89 -12.85 1.29
CA GLU A 278 28.94 -14.30 1.46
C GLU A 278 30.01 -14.65 2.50
N SER A 279 29.60 -15.35 3.56
CA SER A 279 30.49 -16.04 4.50
C SER A 279 30.95 -17.34 3.88
#